data_d84f34a95a805411754a94f15a1d8d05
#
_entry.id   d84f34a95a805411754a94f15a1d8d05
#
_cell.length_a   1.000
_cell.length_b   1.000
_cell.length_c   1.000
_cell.angle_alpha   90.00
_cell.angle_beta   90.00
_cell.angle_gamma   90.00
#
_symmetry.space_group_name_H-M   'P 1'
#
loop_
_entity.id
_entity.type
_entity.pdbx_description
1 polymer ?
#
loop_
_entity_poly.entity_id
_entity_poly.type
_entity_poly.pdbx_seq_one_letter_code
_entity_poly.pdbx_strand_id
1 'polypeptide(L)'
;MNSFAKISTASALAGTFAAMRELGIANRQIFDDILRETLACNPQYLGVWTVWEPNALDGRDRDYANAPGHDGSGRFIPFWNRGGGRIHVEPNLGYDVPGFGDWYLLPRQRRAETVVDPYEFPFAGRPEFITSQVAPIFFRGKWLGAAGVDVAVDEFAGPEFPEETRLGLEETLERGFIFLNEDGGVDYWSARTRDILGFYIGRRLDRELPVSIANHLTRLKRVSRNGELPALRRGDKSLRLKFSRHPRSSRVVVMLEESALPAPGSDLTTREREVQEWLAQGKSNAEIGIILGISIHTVKRHVERILFKLGVENRCAAALAGLNAT
;
A
#
# COMPACT_ATOMS: atom_id res chain seq x y z
N MET A 1 13.46 -29.78 -14.54
CA MET A 1 14.13 -28.61 -15.14
C MET A 1 14.30 -27.61 -14.02
N ASN A 2 15.54 -27.34 -13.62
CA ASN A 2 15.83 -26.37 -12.57
C ASN A 2 15.46 -24.97 -13.09
N SER A 3 14.37 -24.41 -12.57
CA SER A 3 14.10 -22.98 -12.68
C SER A 3 15.19 -22.27 -11.89
N PHE A 4 16.15 -21.67 -12.57
CA PHE A 4 17.03 -20.69 -11.92
C PHE A 4 16.12 -19.54 -11.47
N ALA A 5 15.94 -19.40 -10.16
CA ALA A 5 15.25 -18.25 -9.61
C ALA A 5 15.95 -17.00 -10.13
N LYS A 6 15.27 -16.22 -10.96
CA LYS A 6 15.84 -14.99 -11.55
C LYS A 6 16.05 -14.00 -10.42
N ILE A 7 17.29 -13.59 -10.19
CA ILE A 7 17.61 -12.57 -9.18
C ILE A 7 16.97 -11.26 -9.63
N SER A 8 16.16 -10.64 -8.78
CA SER A 8 15.56 -9.34 -9.08
C SER A 8 16.60 -8.23 -9.18
N THR A 9 16.27 -7.15 -9.88
CA THR A 9 17.16 -5.98 -9.97
C THR A 9 17.43 -5.37 -8.58
N ALA A 10 16.43 -5.33 -7.70
CA ALA A 10 16.58 -4.84 -6.33
C ALA A 10 17.56 -5.72 -5.53
N SER A 11 17.41 -7.05 -5.62
CA SER A 11 18.34 -8.00 -4.97
C SER A 11 19.73 -7.95 -5.57
N ALA A 12 19.87 -7.78 -6.88
CA ALA A 12 21.16 -7.61 -7.53
C ALA A 12 21.89 -6.33 -7.06
N LEU A 13 21.17 -5.21 -6.98
CA LEU A 13 21.71 -3.94 -6.44
C LEU A 13 22.11 -4.10 -4.98
N ALA A 14 21.24 -4.62 -4.13
CA ALA A 14 21.51 -4.80 -2.71
C ALA A 14 22.71 -5.72 -2.47
N GLY A 15 22.80 -6.84 -3.20
CA GLY A 15 23.94 -7.76 -3.14
C GLY A 15 25.23 -7.12 -3.62
N THR A 16 25.20 -6.37 -4.71
CA THR A 16 26.36 -5.60 -5.21
C THR A 16 26.86 -4.59 -4.17
N PHE A 17 25.95 -3.82 -3.59
CA PHE A 17 26.28 -2.82 -2.58
C PHE A 17 26.83 -3.45 -1.29
N ALA A 18 26.26 -4.58 -0.86
CA ALA A 18 26.78 -5.34 0.27
C ALA A 18 28.21 -5.85 0.00
N ALA A 19 28.47 -6.43 -1.18
CA ALA A 19 29.79 -6.91 -1.58
C ALA A 19 30.81 -5.77 -1.68
N MET A 20 30.44 -4.63 -2.26
CA MET A 20 31.32 -3.44 -2.32
C MET A 20 31.66 -2.96 -0.91
N ARG A 21 30.69 -2.94 -0.01
CA ARG A 21 30.91 -2.56 1.38
C ARG A 21 31.85 -3.53 2.12
N GLU A 22 31.74 -4.82 1.80
CA GLU A 22 32.65 -5.86 2.35
C GLU A 22 34.10 -5.69 1.87
N LEU A 23 34.27 -5.27 0.62
CA LEU A 23 35.57 -4.96 0.02
C LEU A 23 36.13 -3.59 0.44
N GLY A 24 35.43 -2.84 1.32
CA GLY A 24 35.82 -1.51 1.74
C GLY A 24 35.58 -0.41 0.70
N ILE A 25 34.84 -0.71 -0.36
CA ILE A 25 34.47 0.28 -1.37
C ILE A 25 33.23 1.04 -0.84
N ALA A 26 33.40 2.33 -0.54
CA ALA A 26 32.37 3.18 0.01
C ALA A 26 32.32 4.57 -0.67
N ASN A 27 32.77 4.66 -1.90
CA ASN A 27 32.71 5.89 -2.70
C ASN A 27 31.30 6.12 -3.19
N ARG A 28 30.62 7.15 -2.67
CA ARG A 28 29.21 7.50 -3.00
C ARG A 28 28.97 7.69 -4.49
N GLN A 29 29.95 8.27 -5.21
CA GLN A 29 29.82 8.49 -6.65
C GLN A 29 29.68 7.17 -7.42
N ILE A 30 30.38 6.11 -7.01
CA ILE A 30 30.29 4.80 -7.68
C ILE A 30 28.89 4.21 -7.46
N PHE A 31 28.34 4.30 -6.26
CA PHE A 31 26.98 3.84 -5.96
C PHE A 31 25.94 4.64 -6.76
N ASP A 32 26.11 5.94 -6.84
CA ASP A 32 25.26 6.84 -7.61
C ASP A 32 25.27 6.51 -9.11
N ASP A 33 26.46 6.30 -9.67
CA ASP A 33 26.62 5.93 -11.09
C ASP A 33 25.97 4.57 -11.39
N ILE A 34 26.08 3.58 -10.49
CA ILE A 34 25.41 2.27 -10.63
C ILE A 34 23.88 2.46 -10.67
N LEU A 35 23.33 3.26 -9.77
CA LEU A 35 21.88 3.51 -9.74
C LEU A 35 21.41 4.21 -11.02
N ARG A 36 22.12 5.25 -11.44
CA ARG A 36 21.81 6.01 -12.66
C ARG A 36 21.83 5.12 -13.90
N GLU A 37 22.92 4.34 -14.07
CA GLU A 37 23.04 3.43 -15.21
C GLU A 37 22.02 2.30 -15.17
N THR A 38 21.69 1.79 -13.99
CA THR A 38 20.59 0.82 -13.84
C THR A 38 19.29 1.40 -14.32
N LEU A 39 18.97 2.65 -13.96
CA LEU A 39 17.77 3.31 -14.46
C LEU A 39 17.85 3.54 -15.96
N ALA A 40 18.97 4.03 -16.48
CA ALA A 40 19.15 4.34 -17.90
C ALA A 40 18.94 3.10 -18.78
N CYS A 41 19.48 1.96 -18.37
CA CYS A 41 19.38 0.70 -19.11
C CYS A 41 18.04 -0.02 -18.97
N ASN A 42 17.15 0.42 -18.09
CA ASN A 42 15.87 -0.23 -17.82
C ASN A 42 14.72 0.77 -17.98
N PRO A 43 14.20 0.98 -19.18
CA PRO A 43 13.16 1.97 -19.45
C PRO A 43 11.84 1.71 -18.70
N GLN A 44 11.57 0.46 -18.28
CA GLN A 44 10.41 0.08 -17.49
C GLN A 44 10.44 0.59 -16.04
N TYR A 45 11.59 1.07 -15.53
CA TYR A 45 11.66 1.64 -14.20
C TYR A 45 11.42 3.14 -14.23
N LEU A 46 10.54 3.62 -13.35
CA LEU A 46 10.37 5.04 -13.05
C LEU A 46 11.48 5.56 -12.14
N GLY A 47 11.93 4.74 -11.22
CA GLY A 47 12.95 5.07 -10.26
C GLY A 47 13.85 3.90 -9.90
N VAL A 48 15.09 4.22 -9.53
CA VAL A 48 16.08 3.30 -8.95
C VAL A 48 16.76 4.03 -7.81
N TRP A 49 16.85 3.42 -6.65
CA TRP A 49 17.27 4.11 -5.46
C TRP A 49 17.97 3.22 -4.43
N THR A 50 18.63 3.87 -3.49
CA THR A 50 19.12 3.25 -2.27
C THR A 50 18.91 4.18 -1.09
N VAL A 51 18.68 3.62 0.10
CA VAL A 51 18.59 4.36 1.35
C VAL A 51 19.45 3.66 2.39
N TRP A 52 20.48 4.35 2.88
CA TRP A 52 21.40 3.81 3.87
C TRP A 52 21.07 4.31 5.27
N GLU A 53 21.30 3.51 6.29
CA GLU A 53 21.22 3.96 7.68
C GLU A 53 22.26 5.07 7.94
N PRO A 54 22.04 5.93 8.94
CA PRO A 54 22.95 7.01 9.24
C PRO A 54 24.39 6.53 9.40
N ASN A 55 25.32 7.15 8.66
CA ASN A 55 26.74 6.83 8.62
C ASN A 55 27.08 5.38 8.24
N ALA A 56 26.14 4.60 7.69
CA ALA A 56 26.35 3.18 7.41
C ALA A 56 27.21 2.93 6.16
N LEU A 57 27.23 3.84 5.19
CA LEU A 57 28.00 3.67 3.96
C LEU A 57 29.49 3.95 4.18
N ASP A 58 29.85 5.15 4.66
CA ASP A 58 31.24 5.63 4.74
C ASP A 58 31.59 6.35 6.05
N GLY A 59 30.60 6.56 6.93
CA GLY A 59 30.78 7.30 8.19
C GLY A 59 30.86 8.82 8.03
N ARG A 60 30.56 9.37 6.84
CA ARG A 60 30.81 10.77 6.48
C ARG A 60 29.57 11.56 6.12
N ASP A 61 28.40 11.18 6.65
CA ASP A 61 27.12 11.84 6.27
C ASP A 61 27.21 13.36 6.41
N ARG A 62 27.78 13.86 7.50
CA ARG A 62 27.89 15.31 7.76
C ARG A 62 28.57 16.11 6.64
N ASP A 63 29.48 15.48 5.89
CA ASP A 63 30.21 16.14 4.80
C ASP A 63 29.31 16.36 3.56
N TYR A 64 28.13 15.71 3.52
CA TYR A 64 27.23 15.69 2.38
C TYR A 64 25.86 16.31 2.69
N ALA A 65 25.73 17.05 3.77
CA ALA A 65 24.45 17.68 4.15
C ALA A 65 23.88 18.51 2.99
N ASN A 66 22.63 18.21 2.59
CA ASN A 66 21.93 18.84 1.47
C ASN A 66 22.61 18.69 0.10
N ALA A 67 23.57 17.79 -0.08
CA ALA A 67 24.09 17.47 -1.40
C ALA A 67 23.04 16.72 -2.24
N PRO A 68 23.14 16.70 -3.59
CA PRO A 68 22.23 15.91 -4.42
C PRO A 68 22.14 14.46 -3.95
N GLY A 69 20.94 13.90 -3.80
CA GLY A 69 20.71 12.54 -3.31
C GLY A 69 20.92 12.34 -1.80
N HIS A 70 21.01 13.43 -1.03
CA HIS A 70 21.21 13.40 0.42
C HIS A 70 20.18 14.27 1.14
N ASP A 71 19.84 13.95 2.37
CA ASP A 71 18.99 14.80 3.21
C ASP A 71 19.79 15.87 3.98
N GLY A 72 19.11 16.61 4.84
CA GLY A 72 19.72 17.64 5.69
C GLY A 72 20.77 17.11 6.68
N SER A 73 20.79 15.81 6.98
CA SER A 73 21.79 15.15 7.80
C SER A 73 23.00 14.65 6.99
N GLY A 74 22.87 14.66 5.64
CA GLY A 74 23.85 14.11 4.70
C GLY A 74 23.77 12.60 4.52
N ARG A 75 22.70 11.98 5.01
CA ARG A 75 22.42 10.56 4.81
C ARG A 75 22.39 10.24 3.32
N PHE A 76 23.04 9.16 2.89
CA PHE A 76 23.07 8.75 1.50
C PHE A 76 21.75 8.04 1.12
N ILE A 77 20.90 8.78 0.43
CA ILE A 77 19.56 8.35 0.07
C ILE A 77 19.19 8.75 -1.37
N PRO A 78 20.06 8.52 -2.36
CA PRO A 78 19.79 8.94 -3.73
C PRO A 78 18.62 8.20 -4.35
N PHE A 79 17.76 8.95 -4.99
CA PHE A 79 16.63 8.50 -5.77
C PHE A 79 16.77 9.03 -7.20
N TRP A 80 17.30 8.18 -8.07
CA TRP A 80 17.35 8.44 -9.50
C TRP A 80 16.01 8.13 -10.12
N ASN A 81 15.40 9.10 -10.78
CA ASN A 81 14.05 8.93 -11.33
C ASN A 81 13.87 9.66 -12.68
N ARG A 82 12.75 9.32 -13.35
CA ARG A 82 12.34 9.89 -14.64
C ARG A 82 11.29 11.00 -14.51
N GLY A 83 11.14 11.58 -13.34
CA GLY A 83 10.20 12.67 -13.13
C GLY A 83 10.48 13.85 -14.06
N GLY A 84 9.41 14.45 -14.62
CA GLY A 84 9.57 15.56 -15.54
C GLY A 84 10.17 15.21 -16.91
N GLY A 85 10.27 13.91 -17.28
CA GLY A 85 10.73 13.44 -18.58
C GLY A 85 12.26 13.38 -18.77
N ARG A 86 13.03 13.50 -17.68
CA ARG A 86 14.50 13.38 -17.70
C ARG A 86 14.98 12.58 -16.50
N ILE A 87 16.10 11.89 -16.64
CA ILE A 87 16.76 11.23 -15.52
C ILE A 87 17.44 12.29 -14.66
N HIS A 88 17.13 12.29 -13.36
CA HIS A 88 17.74 13.19 -12.37
C HIS A 88 17.73 12.50 -11.00
N VAL A 89 18.49 13.06 -10.06
CA VAL A 89 18.59 12.58 -8.69
C VAL A 89 17.95 13.56 -7.72
N GLU A 90 17.25 13.03 -6.74
CA GLU A 90 16.72 13.75 -5.56
C GLU A 90 16.86 12.87 -4.32
N PRO A 91 16.79 13.43 -3.09
CA PRO A 91 16.79 12.62 -1.89
C PRO A 91 15.48 11.84 -1.73
N ASN A 92 15.57 10.56 -1.39
CA ASN A 92 14.41 9.71 -1.14
C ASN A 92 13.88 9.92 0.28
N LEU A 93 12.98 10.89 0.45
CA LEU A 93 12.47 11.34 1.73
C LEU A 93 11.23 10.55 2.18
N GLY A 94 10.90 10.63 3.48
CA GLY A 94 9.70 10.01 4.05
C GLY A 94 9.85 8.53 4.37
N TYR A 95 11.06 8.00 4.34
CA TYR A 95 11.40 6.60 4.63
C TYR A 95 11.05 6.15 6.07
N ASP A 96 10.84 7.07 7.00
CA ASP A 96 10.53 6.83 8.41
C ASP A 96 9.04 7.06 8.76
N VAL A 97 8.22 7.44 7.79
CA VAL A 97 6.80 7.72 7.99
C VAL A 97 5.98 6.45 7.75
N PRO A 98 5.34 5.86 8.78
CA PRO A 98 4.50 4.67 8.60
C PRO A 98 3.38 4.89 7.57
N GLY A 99 3.15 3.90 6.72
CA GLY A 99 2.22 3.97 5.60
C GLY A 99 2.83 4.60 4.35
N PHE A 100 3.45 5.77 4.43
CA PHE A 100 4.13 6.40 3.30
C PHE A 100 5.51 5.79 3.04
N GLY A 101 6.29 5.52 4.09
CA GLY A 101 7.64 4.94 4.03
C GLY A 101 7.68 3.42 4.09
N ASP A 102 6.57 2.74 3.84
CA ASP A 102 6.47 1.27 3.90
C ASP A 102 7.45 0.58 2.94
N TRP A 103 7.81 1.24 1.83
CA TRP A 103 8.85 0.79 0.92
C TRP A 103 10.25 0.64 1.57
N TYR A 104 10.49 1.30 2.71
CA TYR A 104 11.72 1.14 3.51
C TYR A 104 11.47 0.35 4.81
N LEU A 105 10.32 0.58 5.46
CA LEU A 105 9.99 0.00 6.76
C LEU A 105 9.68 -1.49 6.66
N LEU A 106 8.92 -1.92 5.63
CA LEU A 106 8.53 -3.32 5.48
C LEU A 106 9.73 -4.25 5.20
N PRO A 107 10.63 -3.99 4.23
CA PRO A 107 11.79 -4.84 4.01
C PRO A 107 12.75 -4.86 5.21
N ARG A 108 12.83 -3.76 5.98
CA ARG A 108 13.58 -3.71 7.23
C ARG A 108 12.99 -4.65 8.29
N GLN A 109 11.68 -4.62 8.45
CA GLN A 109 10.95 -5.48 9.40
C GLN A 109 10.99 -6.95 8.99
N ARG A 110 10.73 -7.24 7.73
CA ARG A 110 10.70 -8.61 7.16
C ARG A 110 12.10 -9.22 7.01
N ARG A 111 13.14 -8.39 6.95
CA ARG A 111 14.53 -8.77 6.66
C ARG A 111 14.69 -9.57 5.36
N ALA A 112 13.84 -9.30 4.39
CA ALA A 112 13.73 -10.00 3.12
C ALA A 112 13.34 -9.03 2.00
N GLU A 113 13.61 -9.44 0.77
CA GLU A 113 13.08 -8.75 -0.40
C GLU A 113 11.57 -8.63 -0.28
N THR A 114 11.05 -7.45 -0.59
CA THR A 114 9.65 -7.10 -0.44
C THR A 114 9.17 -6.36 -1.67
N VAL A 115 8.04 -6.77 -2.21
CA VAL A 115 7.27 -5.95 -3.14
C VAL A 115 6.23 -5.20 -2.33
N VAL A 116 6.22 -3.89 -2.47
CA VAL A 116 5.28 -3.02 -1.77
C VAL A 116 4.00 -2.90 -2.59
N ASP A 117 2.86 -3.08 -1.95
CA ASP A 117 1.57 -2.87 -2.61
C ASP A 117 1.51 -1.48 -3.25
N PRO A 118 0.80 -1.33 -4.39
CA PRO A 118 0.71 -0.07 -5.10
C PRO A 118 0.32 1.13 -4.21
N TYR A 119 1.03 2.24 -4.34
CA TYR A 119 0.82 3.46 -3.58
C TYR A 119 1.11 4.72 -4.41
N GLU A 120 0.59 5.87 -3.99
CA GLU A 120 0.90 7.14 -4.62
C GLU A 120 2.24 7.68 -4.11
N PHE A 121 3.12 8.05 -5.04
CA PHE A 121 4.41 8.66 -4.73
C PHE A 121 4.63 9.92 -5.60
N PRO A 122 5.14 11.03 -5.04
CA PRO A 122 5.36 12.25 -5.81
C PRO A 122 6.64 12.17 -6.64
N PHE A 123 6.50 12.17 -7.96
CA PHE A 123 7.60 12.32 -8.92
C PHE A 123 7.62 13.74 -9.48
N ALA A 124 8.69 14.49 -9.25
CA ALA A 124 8.78 15.90 -9.64
C ALA A 124 7.53 16.73 -9.26
N GLY A 125 7.02 16.51 -8.03
CA GLY A 125 5.84 17.19 -7.50
C GLY A 125 4.51 16.74 -8.09
N ARG A 126 4.47 15.64 -8.85
CA ARG A 126 3.24 15.03 -9.37
C ARG A 126 3.05 13.65 -8.79
N PRO A 127 1.84 13.30 -8.32
CA PRO A 127 1.58 11.96 -7.83
C PRO A 127 1.59 10.96 -9.00
N GLU A 128 2.38 9.91 -8.86
CA GLU A 128 2.38 8.73 -9.73
C GLU A 128 2.00 7.52 -8.90
N PHE A 129 1.31 6.57 -9.51
CA PHE A 129 0.92 5.34 -8.83
C PHE A 129 1.95 4.27 -9.15
N ILE A 130 2.68 3.83 -8.12
CA ILE A 130 3.83 2.93 -8.28
C ILE A 130 3.73 1.71 -7.39
N THR A 131 4.49 0.68 -7.73
CA THR A 131 4.89 -0.40 -6.85
C THR A 131 6.41 -0.42 -6.77
N SER A 132 6.96 -0.71 -5.59
CA SER A 132 8.41 -0.79 -5.38
C SER A 132 8.82 -2.22 -5.06
N GLN A 133 9.83 -2.71 -5.77
CA GLN A 133 10.54 -3.93 -5.42
C GLN A 133 11.81 -3.54 -4.67
N VAL A 134 11.96 -4.02 -3.44
CA VAL A 134 12.97 -3.54 -2.51
C VAL A 134 13.69 -4.71 -1.86
N ALA A 135 15.02 -4.68 -1.89
CA ALA A 135 15.87 -5.66 -1.24
C ALA A 135 16.71 -5.03 -0.11
N PRO A 136 16.85 -5.72 1.02
CA PRO A 136 17.63 -5.28 2.15
C PRO A 136 19.15 -5.37 1.87
N ILE A 137 19.90 -4.40 2.33
CA ILE A 137 21.38 -4.41 2.34
C ILE A 137 21.83 -4.82 3.72
N PHE A 138 22.48 -5.98 3.82
CA PHE A 138 23.07 -6.48 5.06
C PHE A 138 24.59 -6.60 4.96
N PHE A 139 25.25 -6.30 6.06
CA PHE A 139 26.66 -6.59 6.25
C PHE A 139 26.87 -7.30 7.59
N ARG A 140 27.38 -8.52 7.56
CA ARG A 140 27.60 -9.36 8.75
C ARG A 140 26.35 -9.47 9.63
N GLY A 141 25.19 -9.63 9.01
CA GLY A 141 23.89 -9.73 9.67
C GLY A 141 23.30 -8.40 10.18
N LYS A 142 24.04 -7.30 10.09
CA LYS A 142 23.56 -5.96 10.45
C LYS A 142 22.85 -5.33 9.26
N TRP A 143 21.66 -4.77 9.47
CA TRP A 143 20.98 -3.93 8.50
C TRP A 143 21.76 -2.66 8.24
N LEU A 144 22.08 -2.37 7.00
CA LEU A 144 22.74 -1.14 6.55
C LEU A 144 21.83 -0.22 5.79
N GLY A 145 20.76 -0.74 5.20
CA GLY A 145 19.85 0.00 4.35
C GLY A 145 19.10 -0.89 3.38
N ALA A 146 18.56 -0.29 2.33
CA ALA A 146 17.84 -0.98 1.27
C ALA A 146 18.17 -0.40 -0.10
N ALA A 147 17.98 -1.20 -1.15
CA ALA A 147 17.99 -0.75 -2.53
C ALA A 147 16.70 -1.19 -3.21
N GLY A 148 16.14 -0.36 -4.09
CA GLY A 148 14.86 -0.63 -4.72
C GLY A 148 14.74 -0.07 -6.12
N VAL A 149 13.74 -0.58 -6.81
CA VAL A 149 13.27 -0.11 -8.11
C VAL A 149 11.79 0.16 -8.06
N ASP A 150 11.35 1.23 -8.72
CA ASP A 150 9.96 1.64 -8.78
C ASP A 150 9.43 1.45 -10.19
N VAL A 151 8.24 0.87 -10.29
CA VAL A 151 7.54 0.60 -11.54
C VAL A 151 6.20 1.33 -11.51
N ALA A 152 5.87 2.02 -12.59
CA ALA A 152 4.55 2.61 -12.76
C ALA A 152 3.50 1.49 -12.87
N VAL A 153 2.45 1.59 -12.08
CA VAL A 153 1.43 0.54 -12.02
C VAL A 153 0.59 0.50 -13.29
N ASP A 154 0.43 1.61 -14.00
CA ASP A 154 -0.27 1.68 -15.28
C ASP A 154 0.53 1.02 -16.44
N GLU A 155 1.86 1.07 -16.38
CA GLU A 155 2.71 0.34 -17.33
C GLU A 155 2.62 -1.17 -17.16
N PHE A 156 2.29 -1.62 -15.94
CA PHE A 156 2.07 -3.03 -15.60
C PHE A 156 1.00 -3.71 -16.46
N ALA A 157 -0.03 -2.95 -16.87
CA ALA A 157 -1.09 -3.41 -17.75
C ALA A 157 -0.73 -3.28 -19.24
N GLY A 158 0.39 -2.63 -19.57
CA GLY A 158 0.83 -2.40 -20.94
C GLY A 158 1.35 -3.65 -21.64
N PRO A 159 1.17 -3.77 -22.98
CA PRO A 159 1.67 -4.92 -23.74
C PRO A 159 3.20 -5.00 -23.77
N GLU A 160 3.88 -3.88 -23.55
CA GLU A 160 5.35 -3.79 -23.55
C GLU A 160 5.98 -4.19 -22.20
N PHE A 161 5.17 -4.34 -21.14
CA PHE A 161 5.70 -4.74 -19.85
C PHE A 161 6.06 -6.24 -19.86
N PRO A 162 7.31 -6.62 -19.49
CA PRO A 162 7.75 -8.01 -19.57
C PRO A 162 6.87 -8.92 -18.74
N GLU A 163 6.27 -9.94 -19.35
CA GLU A 163 5.31 -10.86 -18.70
C GLU A 163 5.91 -11.56 -17.49
N GLU A 164 7.18 -11.99 -17.59
CA GLU A 164 7.88 -12.62 -16.47
C GLU A 164 8.02 -11.69 -15.26
N THR A 165 8.32 -10.39 -15.50
CA THR A 165 8.42 -9.39 -14.44
C THR A 165 7.06 -9.14 -13.83
N ARG A 166 6.02 -9.06 -14.63
CA ARG A 166 4.63 -8.88 -14.19
C ARG A 166 4.17 -10.04 -13.31
N LEU A 167 4.37 -11.29 -13.74
CA LEU A 167 4.00 -12.47 -12.97
C LEU A 167 4.76 -12.54 -11.63
N GLY A 168 6.05 -12.26 -11.63
CA GLY A 168 6.86 -12.24 -10.40
C GLY A 168 6.41 -11.17 -9.41
N LEU A 169 6.00 -9.99 -9.90
CA LEU A 169 5.43 -8.95 -9.05
C LEU A 169 4.05 -9.34 -8.53
N GLU A 170 3.18 -9.90 -9.39
CA GLU A 170 1.82 -10.33 -8.98
C GLU A 170 1.82 -11.40 -7.90
N GLU A 171 2.74 -12.36 -7.96
CA GLU A 171 2.83 -13.43 -6.95
C GLU A 171 3.19 -12.89 -5.55
N THR A 172 3.84 -11.74 -5.50
CA THR A 172 4.30 -11.13 -4.24
C THR A 172 3.36 -10.05 -3.69
N LEU A 173 2.43 -9.53 -4.52
CA LEU A 173 1.46 -8.53 -4.08
C LEU A 173 0.40 -9.15 -3.18
N GLU A 174 0.23 -8.58 -1.99
CA GLU A 174 -0.76 -9.02 -1.01
C GLU A 174 -2.17 -8.51 -1.34
N ARG A 175 -2.26 -7.40 -2.08
CA ARG A 175 -3.50 -6.75 -2.49
C ARG A 175 -3.84 -7.07 -3.95
N GLY A 176 -5.14 -7.14 -4.23
CA GLY A 176 -5.63 -7.17 -5.60
C GLY A 176 -5.72 -5.77 -6.19
N PHE A 177 -5.57 -5.65 -7.51
CA PHE A 177 -5.80 -4.39 -8.23
C PHE A 177 -6.45 -4.63 -9.59
N ILE A 178 -7.19 -3.61 -10.05
CA ILE A 178 -7.91 -3.59 -11.33
C ILE A 178 -7.58 -2.29 -12.03
N PHE A 179 -7.24 -2.36 -13.30
CA PHE A 179 -7.15 -1.20 -14.18
C PHE A 179 -8.42 -1.09 -15.01
N LEU A 180 -9.02 0.08 -14.98
CA LEU A 180 -10.17 0.42 -15.82
C LEU A 180 -9.74 1.41 -16.87
N ASN A 181 -10.17 1.18 -18.11
CA ASN A 181 -10.02 2.14 -19.20
C ASN A 181 -10.93 3.35 -19.04
N GLU A 182 -10.87 4.27 -20.00
CA GLU A 182 -11.66 5.50 -20.00
C GLU A 182 -13.17 5.24 -19.99
N ASP A 183 -13.63 4.16 -20.61
CA ASP A 183 -15.04 3.76 -20.68
C ASP A 183 -15.51 3.03 -19.42
N GLY A 184 -14.58 2.58 -18.56
CA GLY A 184 -14.85 1.81 -17.35
C GLY A 184 -14.79 0.31 -17.58
N GLY A 185 -14.37 -0.12 -18.77
CA GLY A 185 -14.00 -1.51 -19.04
C GLY A 185 -12.74 -1.91 -18.27
N VAL A 186 -12.59 -3.21 -18.03
CA VAL A 186 -11.40 -3.76 -17.38
C VAL A 186 -10.32 -3.96 -18.42
N ASP A 187 -9.22 -3.22 -18.30
CA ASP A 187 -8.01 -3.46 -19.10
C ASP A 187 -7.20 -4.61 -18.51
N TYR A 188 -7.12 -4.65 -17.19
CA TYR A 188 -6.33 -5.63 -16.49
C TYR A 188 -6.82 -5.83 -15.05
N TRP A 189 -6.66 -7.00 -14.50
CA TRP A 189 -6.80 -7.32 -13.08
C TRP A 189 -5.81 -8.40 -12.66
N SER A 190 -5.24 -8.24 -11.49
CA SER A 190 -4.26 -9.20 -10.96
C SER A 190 -4.92 -10.56 -10.62
N ALA A 191 -4.11 -11.62 -10.62
CA ALA A 191 -4.57 -12.94 -10.19
C ALA A 191 -5.17 -12.89 -8.77
N ARG A 192 -4.53 -12.15 -7.88
CA ARG A 192 -5.01 -11.92 -6.51
C ARG A 192 -6.40 -11.28 -6.46
N THR A 193 -6.69 -10.34 -7.37
CA THR A 193 -8.04 -9.74 -7.49
C THR A 193 -9.10 -10.79 -7.79
N ARG A 194 -8.82 -11.70 -8.69
CA ARG A 194 -9.77 -12.78 -9.06
C ARG A 194 -10.08 -13.68 -7.88
N ASP A 195 -9.07 -14.04 -7.11
CA ASP A 195 -9.22 -14.87 -5.91
C ASP A 195 -10.02 -14.16 -4.83
N ILE A 196 -9.66 -12.90 -4.53
CA ILE A 196 -10.36 -12.09 -3.53
C ILE A 196 -11.83 -11.91 -3.92
N LEU A 197 -12.11 -11.37 -5.11
CA LEU A 197 -13.48 -11.16 -5.56
C LEU A 197 -14.26 -12.46 -5.66
N GLY A 198 -13.63 -13.54 -6.14
CA GLY A 198 -14.23 -14.87 -6.20
C GLY A 198 -14.66 -15.36 -4.81
N PHE A 199 -13.84 -15.12 -3.79
CA PHE A 199 -14.21 -15.41 -2.39
C PHE A 199 -15.44 -14.61 -1.98
N TYR A 200 -15.45 -13.28 -2.12
CA TYR A 200 -16.57 -12.45 -1.62
C TYR A 200 -17.89 -12.67 -2.39
N ILE A 201 -17.82 -12.98 -3.66
CA ILE A 201 -19.01 -13.16 -4.53
C ILE A 201 -19.49 -14.62 -4.52
N GLY A 202 -18.65 -15.56 -4.06
CA GLY A 202 -19.00 -16.97 -3.97
C GLY A 202 -18.98 -17.71 -5.31
N ARG A 203 -18.31 -17.19 -6.32
CA ARG A 203 -18.08 -17.83 -7.62
C ARG A 203 -16.73 -17.47 -8.21
N ARG A 204 -16.20 -18.38 -9.05
CA ARG A 204 -15.00 -18.07 -9.83
C ARG A 204 -15.30 -16.96 -10.86
N LEU A 205 -14.40 -16.02 -10.98
CA LEU A 205 -14.50 -14.91 -11.93
C LEU A 205 -13.49 -15.15 -13.06
N ASP A 206 -13.98 -15.19 -14.29
CA ASP A 206 -13.08 -15.44 -15.43
C ASP A 206 -12.52 -14.13 -16.03
N ARG A 207 -13.35 -13.27 -16.61
CA ARG A 207 -12.88 -12.05 -17.30
C ARG A 207 -13.74 -10.82 -17.08
N GLU A 208 -14.90 -10.92 -16.45
CA GLU A 208 -15.83 -9.80 -16.28
C GLU A 208 -16.02 -9.46 -14.80
N LEU A 209 -15.98 -8.16 -14.51
CA LEU A 209 -16.37 -7.68 -13.20
C LEU A 209 -17.86 -7.93 -12.97
N PRO A 210 -18.25 -8.31 -11.74
CA PRO A 210 -19.66 -8.37 -11.37
C PRO A 210 -20.36 -7.05 -11.66
N VAL A 211 -21.56 -7.12 -12.24
CA VAL A 211 -22.34 -5.94 -12.65
C VAL A 211 -22.54 -4.94 -11.50
N SER A 212 -22.68 -5.42 -10.27
CA SER A 212 -22.77 -4.57 -9.08
C SER A 212 -21.51 -3.74 -8.84
N ILE A 213 -20.33 -4.32 -9.02
CA ILE A 213 -19.03 -3.63 -8.89
C ILE A 213 -18.84 -2.70 -10.09
N ALA A 214 -19.04 -3.18 -11.31
CA ALA A 214 -18.91 -2.38 -12.52
C ALA A 214 -19.81 -1.15 -12.51
N ASN A 215 -21.09 -1.29 -12.14
CA ASN A 215 -22.02 -0.16 -12.02
C ASN A 215 -21.60 0.84 -10.96
N HIS A 216 -21.05 0.37 -9.85
CA HIS A 216 -20.59 1.24 -8.77
C HIS A 216 -19.33 2.03 -9.20
N LEU A 217 -18.37 1.37 -9.83
CA LEU A 217 -17.18 2.01 -10.38
C LEU A 217 -17.53 3.05 -11.46
N THR A 218 -18.53 2.77 -12.31
CA THR A 218 -19.00 3.71 -13.31
C THR A 218 -19.64 4.97 -12.69
N ARG A 219 -20.37 4.83 -11.57
CA ARG A 219 -20.92 5.98 -10.83
C ARG A 219 -19.83 6.84 -10.19
N LEU A 220 -18.79 6.22 -9.65
CA LEU A 220 -17.70 6.91 -8.99
C LEU A 220 -16.80 7.70 -9.96
N LYS A 221 -16.71 7.29 -11.22
CA LYS A 221 -16.03 8.07 -12.28
C LYS A 221 -16.55 9.50 -12.39
N ARG A 222 -17.82 9.73 -12.05
CA ARG A 222 -18.49 11.04 -12.20
C ARG A 222 -18.31 11.98 -11.02
N VAL A 223 -17.89 11.48 -9.85
CA VAL A 223 -18.02 12.22 -8.59
C VAL A 223 -16.71 12.64 -7.94
N SER A 224 -15.60 11.88 -8.08
CA SER A 224 -14.36 12.19 -7.35
C SER A 224 -13.10 11.71 -8.08
N ARG A 225 -11.96 12.37 -7.78
CA ARG A 225 -10.64 11.90 -8.24
C ARG A 225 -10.19 10.66 -7.51
N ASN A 226 -10.47 10.56 -6.22
CA ASN A 226 -10.15 9.42 -5.36
C ASN A 226 -11.35 9.10 -4.49
N GLY A 227 -11.54 7.83 -4.13
CA GLY A 227 -12.66 7.43 -3.29
C GLY A 227 -12.57 5.99 -2.80
N GLU A 228 -13.54 5.64 -2.00
CA GLU A 228 -13.66 4.32 -1.39
C GLU A 228 -15.07 3.77 -1.58
N LEU A 229 -15.17 2.48 -1.91
CA LEU A 229 -16.44 1.77 -1.99
C LEU A 229 -16.82 1.18 -0.63
N PRO A 230 -18.13 1.04 -0.34
CA PRO A 230 -18.60 0.32 0.82
C PRO A 230 -17.97 -1.07 0.90
N ALA A 231 -17.57 -1.46 2.11
CA ALA A 231 -16.94 -2.75 2.35
C ALA A 231 -17.91 -3.91 2.02
N LEU A 232 -17.44 -4.87 1.24
CA LEU A 232 -18.07 -6.17 1.14
C LEU A 232 -17.63 -7.00 2.34
N ARG A 233 -18.56 -7.75 2.97
CA ARG A 233 -18.26 -8.58 4.13
C ARG A 233 -18.54 -10.04 3.82
N ARG A 234 -17.64 -10.93 4.28
CA ARG A 234 -17.85 -12.37 4.25
C ARG A 234 -17.09 -13.05 5.37
N GLY A 235 -17.82 -13.72 6.27
CA GLY A 235 -17.24 -14.30 7.48
C GLY A 235 -16.61 -13.22 8.37
N ASP A 236 -15.40 -13.45 8.82
CA ASP A 236 -14.59 -12.57 9.65
C ASP A 236 -13.76 -11.54 8.87
N LYS A 237 -14.00 -11.43 7.55
CA LYS A 237 -13.25 -10.54 6.66
C LYS A 237 -14.14 -9.46 6.05
N SER A 238 -13.53 -8.32 5.83
CA SER A 238 -14.10 -7.24 5.03
C SER A 238 -13.17 -6.87 3.88
N LEU A 239 -13.77 -6.56 2.73
CA LEU A 239 -13.09 -6.09 1.54
C LEU A 239 -13.46 -4.63 1.30
N ARG A 240 -12.46 -3.75 1.26
CA ARG A 240 -12.58 -2.38 0.80
C ARG A 240 -12.00 -2.26 -0.61
N LEU A 241 -12.66 -1.46 -1.44
CA LEU A 241 -12.14 -1.10 -2.75
C LEU A 241 -11.81 0.38 -2.71
N LYS A 242 -10.53 0.70 -2.80
CA LYS A 242 -10.04 2.07 -2.96
C LYS A 242 -9.77 2.30 -4.43
N PHE A 243 -10.15 3.46 -4.95
CA PHE A 243 -9.86 3.81 -6.34
C PHE A 243 -9.16 5.15 -6.42
N SER A 244 -8.21 5.22 -7.34
CA SER A 244 -7.48 6.43 -7.69
C SER A 244 -7.51 6.61 -9.20
N ARG A 245 -7.64 7.86 -9.67
CA ARG A 245 -7.54 8.18 -11.08
C ARG A 245 -6.13 8.60 -11.39
N HIS A 246 -5.54 7.95 -12.39
CA HIS A 246 -4.21 8.30 -12.84
C HIS A 246 -4.17 9.76 -13.35
N PRO A 247 -3.18 10.57 -12.91
CA PRO A 247 -3.14 12.01 -13.24
C PRO A 247 -2.98 12.34 -14.73
N ARG A 248 -2.35 11.45 -15.49
CA ARG A 248 -2.01 11.64 -16.90
C ARG A 248 -2.86 10.84 -17.87
N SER A 249 -3.50 9.80 -17.41
CA SER A 249 -4.41 8.98 -18.20
C SER A 249 -5.78 9.01 -17.56
N SER A 250 -6.83 8.88 -18.33
CA SER A 250 -8.19 8.75 -17.81
C SER A 250 -8.43 7.37 -17.13
N ARG A 251 -7.38 6.56 -16.97
CA ARG A 251 -7.44 5.25 -16.33
C ARG A 251 -7.73 5.37 -14.85
N VAL A 252 -8.46 4.41 -14.33
CA VAL A 252 -8.76 4.30 -12.91
C VAL A 252 -8.14 3.02 -12.38
N VAL A 253 -7.37 3.13 -11.32
CA VAL A 253 -6.84 2.00 -10.57
C VAL A 253 -7.75 1.74 -9.39
N VAL A 254 -8.18 0.49 -9.23
CA VAL A 254 -8.96 0.04 -8.08
C VAL A 254 -8.11 -0.94 -7.30
N MET A 255 -7.84 -0.63 -6.04
CA MET A 255 -7.16 -1.52 -5.10
C MET A 255 -8.15 -2.25 -4.23
N LEU A 256 -7.92 -3.53 -4.03
CA LEU A 256 -8.68 -4.39 -3.16
C LEU A 256 -7.89 -4.63 -1.87
N GLU A 257 -8.42 -4.16 -0.76
CA GLU A 257 -7.81 -4.28 0.55
C GLU A 257 -8.67 -5.18 1.45
N GLU A 258 -8.15 -6.36 1.77
CA GLU A 258 -8.77 -7.24 2.76
C GLU A 258 -8.31 -6.82 4.16
N SER A 259 -9.24 -6.79 5.10
CA SER A 259 -8.94 -6.64 6.51
C SER A 259 -9.78 -7.64 7.31
N ALA A 260 -9.20 -8.18 8.37
CA ALA A 260 -9.99 -8.89 9.36
C ALA A 260 -11.01 -7.90 9.94
N LEU A 261 -12.24 -8.35 10.11
CA LEU A 261 -13.19 -7.58 10.90
C LEU A 261 -12.63 -7.51 12.33
N PRO A 262 -12.57 -6.33 12.93
CA PRO A 262 -12.21 -6.25 14.34
C PRO A 262 -13.16 -7.14 15.16
N ALA A 263 -12.65 -7.76 16.20
CA ALA A 263 -13.48 -8.54 17.11
C ALA A 263 -14.69 -7.70 17.53
N PRO A 264 -15.88 -8.29 17.61
CA PRO A 264 -17.08 -7.55 17.99
C PRO A 264 -16.82 -6.72 19.25
N GLY A 265 -16.94 -5.38 19.15
CA GLY A 265 -16.74 -4.46 20.26
C GLY A 265 -15.36 -3.82 20.39
N SER A 266 -14.33 -4.22 19.61
CA SER A 266 -12.97 -3.65 19.74
C SER A 266 -12.87 -2.17 19.30
N ASP A 267 -13.73 -1.70 18.40
CA ASP A 267 -13.66 -0.35 17.79
C ASP A 267 -14.69 0.64 18.33
N LEU A 268 -15.44 0.27 19.35
CA LEU A 268 -16.38 1.20 19.95
C LEU A 268 -15.63 2.26 20.76
N THR A 269 -15.96 3.53 20.52
CA THR A 269 -15.52 4.62 21.40
C THR A 269 -16.06 4.39 22.81
N THR A 270 -15.45 5.02 23.81
CA THR A 270 -15.92 4.95 25.20
C THR A 270 -17.42 5.25 25.29
N ARG A 271 -17.89 6.26 24.56
CA ARG A 271 -19.31 6.64 24.56
C ARG A 271 -20.22 5.63 23.86
N GLU A 272 -19.76 5.02 22.78
CA GLU A 272 -20.50 3.95 22.11
C GLU A 272 -20.57 2.69 22.95
N ARG A 273 -19.53 2.39 23.74
CA ARG A 273 -19.51 1.27 24.68
C ARG A 273 -20.50 1.48 25.83
N GLU A 274 -20.54 2.67 26.41
CA GLU A 274 -21.54 3.03 27.40
C GLU A 274 -22.99 2.85 26.88
N VAL A 275 -23.24 3.32 25.64
CA VAL A 275 -24.55 3.12 25.01
C VAL A 275 -24.83 1.64 24.78
N GLN A 276 -23.85 0.83 24.36
CA GLN A 276 -24.00 -0.61 24.16
C GLN A 276 -24.32 -1.35 25.46
N GLU A 277 -23.68 -1.00 26.57
CA GLU A 277 -23.94 -1.57 27.89
C GLU A 277 -25.40 -1.36 28.31
N TRP A 278 -25.96 -0.19 28.08
CA TRP A 278 -27.38 0.09 28.34
C TRP A 278 -28.32 -0.61 27.37
N LEU A 279 -27.91 -0.80 26.10
CA LEU A 279 -28.64 -1.62 25.14
C LEU A 279 -28.69 -3.09 25.62
N ALA A 280 -27.61 -3.64 26.13
CA ALA A 280 -27.53 -5.00 26.67
C ALA A 280 -28.45 -5.17 27.88
N GLN A 281 -28.68 -4.11 28.66
CA GLN A 281 -29.63 -4.10 29.78
C GLN A 281 -31.09 -3.83 29.34
N GLY A 282 -31.35 -3.78 28.03
CA GLY A 282 -32.70 -3.61 27.48
C GLY A 282 -33.25 -2.20 27.52
N LYS A 283 -32.44 -1.19 27.85
CA LYS A 283 -32.88 0.22 27.95
C LYS A 283 -33.29 0.80 26.59
N SER A 284 -34.37 1.53 26.57
CA SER A 284 -34.83 2.30 25.39
C SER A 284 -33.90 3.50 25.11
N ASN A 285 -33.94 4.06 23.90
CA ASN A 285 -33.15 5.24 23.55
C ASN A 285 -33.47 6.45 24.42
N ALA A 286 -34.71 6.56 24.89
CA ALA A 286 -35.15 7.62 25.78
C ALA A 286 -34.50 7.47 27.16
N GLU A 287 -34.55 6.26 27.75
CA GLU A 287 -33.90 5.96 29.03
C GLU A 287 -32.37 6.15 28.94
N ILE A 288 -31.73 5.66 27.89
CA ILE A 288 -30.29 5.86 27.65
C ILE A 288 -29.95 7.35 27.56
N GLY A 289 -30.79 8.13 26.89
CA GLY A 289 -30.64 9.58 26.80
C GLY A 289 -30.66 10.28 28.18
N ILE A 290 -31.59 9.87 29.04
CA ILE A 290 -31.70 10.37 30.41
C ILE A 290 -30.47 9.95 31.23
N ILE A 291 -30.10 8.68 31.19
CA ILE A 291 -28.97 8.12 31.96
C ILE A 291 -27.65 8.79 31.58
N LEU A 292 -27.43 9.00 30.30
CA LEU A 292 -26.18 9.52 29.77
C LEU A 292 -26.16 11.04 29.59
N GLY A 293 -27.27 11.74 29.90
CA GLY A 293 -27.38 13.19 29.78
C GLY A 293 -27.29 13.72 28.32
N ILE A 294 -27.80 12.94 27.34
CA ILE A 294 -27.75 13.29 25.91
C ILE A 294 -29.14 13.17 25.27
N SER A 295 -29.32 13.82 24.12
CA SER A 295 -30.59 13.77 23.41
C SER A 295 -30.89 12.37 22.85
N ILE A 296 -32.19 12.02 22.72
CA ILE A 296 -32.64 10.78 22.08
C ILE A 296 -32.06 10.65 20.66
N HIS A 297 -31.94 11.77 19.94
CA HIS A 297 -31.35 11.82 18.60
C HIS A 297 -29.86 11.42 18.62
N THR A 298 -29.12 11.90 19.62
CA THR A 298 -27.72 11.55 19.82
C THR A 298 -27.56 10.05 20.14
N VAL A 299 -28.46 9.48 20.96
CA VAL A 299 -28.48 8.04 21.24
C VAL A 299 -28.75 7.24 19.96
N LYS A 300 -29.75 7.62 19.15
CA LYS A 300 -30.03 6.98 17.87
C LYS A 300 -28.78 6.94 16.98
N ARG A 301 -28.07 8.05 16.87
CA ARG A 301 -26.84 8.15 16.09
C ARG A 301 -25.71 7.27 16.63
N HIS A 302 -25.59 7.13 17.95
CA HIS A 302 -24.66 6.16 18.55
C HIS A 302 -25.07 4.72 18.25
N VAL A 303 -26.35 4.40 18.38
CA VAL A 303 -26.86 3.05 18.04
C VAL A 303 -26.57 2.70 16.58
N GLU A 304 -26.85 3.58 15.63
CA GLU A 304 -26.53 3.38 14.21
C GLU A 304 -25.04 3.11 13.98
N ARG A 305 -24.17 3.87 14.66
CA ARG A 305 -22.72 3.66 14.61
C ARG A 305 -22.30 2.34 15.25
N ILE A 306 -22.89 1.96 16.36
CA ILE A 306 -22.66 0.68 17.03
C ILE A 306 -23.04 -0.47 16.09
N LEU A 307 -24.25 -0.42 15.50
CA LEU A 307 -24.69 -1.44 14.54
C LEU A 307 -23.72 -1.57 13.37
N PHE A 308 -23.27 -0.43 12.83
CA PHE A 308 -22.29 -0.40 11.76
C PHE A 308 -20.94 -1.00 12.18
N LYS A 309 -20.40 -0.58 13.33
CA LYS A 309 -19.10 -1.04 13.84
C LYS A 309 -19.10 -2.50 14.26
N LEU A 310 -20.20 -2.98 14.84
CA LEU A 310 -20.35 -4.39 15.21
C LEU A 310 -20.73 -5.30 14.03
N GLY A 311 -21.13 -4.71 12.90
CA GLY A 311 -21.57 -5.47 11.74
C GLY A 311 -22.87 -6.23 11.97
N VAL A 312 -23.76 -5.73 12.81
CA VAL A 312 -25.03 -6.36 13.17
C VAL A 312 -26.22 -5.57 12.63
N GLU A 313 -27.31 -6.27 12.31
CA GLU A 313 -28.46 -5.67 11.61
C GLU A 313 -29.47 -4.96 12.51
N ASN A 314 -29.49 -5.31 13.80
CA ASN A 314 -30.51 -4.78 14.72
C ASN A 314 -29.97 -4.61 16.15
N ARG A 315 -30.76 -3.85 16.95
CA ARG A 315 -30.39 -3.53 18.34
C ARG A 315 -30.26 -4.75 19.26
N CYS A 316 -31.04 -5.81 19.01
CA CYS A 316 -30.98 -7.02 19.79
C CYS A 316 -29.65 -7.74 19.59
N ALA A 317 -29.19 -7.81 18.34
CA ALA A 317 -27.87 -8.36 18.02
C ALA A 317 -26.72 -7.50 18.60
N ALA A 318 -26.86 -6.16 18.62
CA ALA A 318 -25.89 -5.27 19.26
C ALA A 318 -25.87 -5.44 20.80
N ALA A 319 -27.02 -5.67 21.42
CA ALA A 319 -27.13 -5.95 22.85
C ALA A 319 -26.46 -7.29 23.22
N LEU A 320 -26.72 -8.35 22.44
CA LEU A 320 -26.10 -9.67 22.64
C LEU A 320 -24.57 -9.64 22.47
N ALA A 321 -24.08 -8.87 21.51
CA ALA A 321 -22.64 -8.69 21.32
C ALA A 321 -21.97 -8.01 22.54
N GLY A 322 -22.68 -7.15 23.26
CA GLY A 322 -22.22 -6.53 24.50
C GLY A 322 -22.15 -7.50 25.69
N LEU A 323 -23.06 -8.47 25.74
CA LEU A 323 -23.07 -9.49 26.81
C LEU A 323 -21.93 -10.51 26.70
N ASN A 324 -21.41 -10.76 25.50
CA ASN A 324 -20.30 -11.69 25.24
C ASN A 324 -18.91 -11.04 25.39
N ALA A 325 -18.83 -9.76 25.66
CA ALA A 325 -17.58 -9.00 25.80
C ALA A 325 -17.20 -8.72 27.28
N THR A 326 -18.04 -9.13 28.22
CA THR A 326 -17.81 -9.13 29.67
C THR A 326 -17.49 -10.54 30.15
#